data_a2f113d8dd922e5e2b9c243ca264865d
#
_entry.id   a2f113d8dd922e5e2b9c243ca264865d
#
_cell.length_a   1.000
_cell.length_b   1.000
_cell.length_c   1.000
_cell.angle_alpha   90.00
_cell.angle_beta   90.00
_cell.angle_gamma   90.00
#
_symmetry.space_group_name_H-M   'P 1'
#
loop_
_entity.id
_entity.type
_entity.pdbx_description
1 polymer ?
#
loop_
_entity_poly.entity_id
_entity_poly.type
_entity_poly.pdbx_seq_one_letter_code
_entity_poly.pdbx_strand_id
1 'polypeptide(L)'
;MKNGQVKQIDLSAQVDRVKRKTRPWKSIIALLLAIAAAVISHRASHGRSTFFHSSDLTNQFVIYGTAVLFLVFGSTATYGLAGKSRELLEAKAGPAHAAIVRYAILIVGAFTTLVITLVLFGVDPSQLVLGGALTTVFVSIAAQQALGNVFAGLVLVFARPFKVGDTIRLRAGALGGTIDGIVTDIGITYVRLNADGSVMSVPNSQVLNAVVGPVPPKPDEEKPLAAADSRSGTPGGPEQPQPHPPGPT
;
A
#
# COMPACT_ATOMS: atom_id res chain seq x y z
N MET A 1 46.67 -30.10 -19.97
CA MET A 1 45.21 -30.35 -20.05
C MET A 1 44.70 -30.62 -18.64
N LYS A 2 44.13 -29.63 -17.97
CA LYS A 2 43.55 -29.75 -16.62
C LYS A 2 42.01 -29.64 -16.80
N ASN A 3 41.32 -30.77 -16.58
CA ASN A 3 39.87 -30.85 -16.61
C ASN A 3 39.27 -30.01 -15.51
N GLY A 4 38.59 -28.93 -15.88
CA GLY A 4 37.72 -28.14 -14.99
C GLY A 4 36.46 -28.95 -14.69
N GLN A 5 36.43 -29.63 -13.57
CA GLN A 5 35.20 -30.21 -13.01
C GLN A 5 34.30 -29.07 -12.58
N VAL A 6 33.29 -28.74 -13.38
CA VAL A 6 32.19 -27.88 -13.00
C VAL A 6 31.44 -28.61 -11.89
N LYS A 7 31.60 -28.12 -10.64
CA LYS A 7 30.90 -28.61 -9.47
C LYS A 7 29.40 -28.35 -9.70
N GLN A 8 28.67 -29.36 -10.12
CA GLN A 8 27.21 -29.33 -10.18
C GLN A 8 26.71 -29.01 -8.77
N ILE A 9 26.17 -27.82 -8.60
CA ILE A 9 25.54 -27.40 -7.35
C ILE A 9 24.26 -28.26 -7.26
N ASP A 10 24.25 -29.19 -6.32
CA ASP A 10 23.10 -30.05 -6.07
C ASP A 10 21.95 -29.21 -5.49
N LEU A 11 21.12 -28.71 -6.39
CA LEU A 11 19.94 -27.90 -6.07
C LEU A 11 18.94 -28.69 -5.21
N SER A 12 18.92 -30.03 -5.35
CA SER A 12 18.04 -30.90 -4.56
C SER A 12 18.42 -30.90 -3.09
N ALA A 13 19.71 -30.93 -2.78
CA ALA A 13 20.23 -30.87 -1.41
C ALA A 13 20.03 -29.49 -0.77
N GLN A 14 19.98 -28.41 -1.56
CA GLN A 14 19.63 -27.08 -1.06
C GLN A 14 18.13 -26.95 -0.76
N VAL A 15 17.28 -27.48 -1.64
CA VAL A 15 15.82 -27.48 -1.45
C VAL A 15 15.43 -28.30 -0.20
N ASP A 16 16.09 -29.44 0.03
CA ASP A 16 15.81 -30.27 1.20
C ASP A 16 16.30 -29.65 2.52
N ARG A 17 17.38 -28.86 2.50
CA ARG A 17 17.81 -28.08 3.67
C ARG A 17 16.83 -26.97 4.02
N VAL A 18 16.23 -26.30 3.04
CA VAL A 18 15.20 -25.28 3.24
C VAL A 18 13.93 -25.91 3.79
N LYS A 19 13.52 -27.06 3.26
CA LYS A 19 12.34 -27.80 3.74
C LYS A 19 12.45 -28.28 5.18
N ARG A 20 13.64 -28.64 5.67
CA ARG A 20 13.85 -29.10 7.05
C ARG A 20 13.82 -28.00 8.11
N LYS A 21 14.09 -26.75 7.74
CA LYS A 21 14.21 -25.64 8.71
C LYS A 21 12.88 -24.98 9.07
N THR A 22 11.82 -25.22 8.29
CA THR A 22 10.51 -24.58 8.50
C THR A 22 9.48 -25.60 8.99
N ARG A 23 9.49 -25.93 10.27
CA ARG A 23 8.36 -26.62 10.92
C ARG A 23 7.27 -25.58 11.28
N PRO A 24 6.22 -25.44 10.44
CA PRO A 24 5.08 -24.54 10.75
C PRO A 24 4.36 -24.91 12.07
N TRP A 25 4.49 -26.13 12.43
CA TRP A 25 3.86 -26.76 13.58
C TRP A 25 4.16 -26.03 14.91
N LYS A 26 5.40 -25.58 15.13
CA LYS A 26 5.79 -24.92 16.38
C LYS A 26 5.02 -23.59 16.61
N SER A 27 4.84 -22.78 15.57
CA SER A 27 4.09 -21.52 15.65
C SER A 27 2.59 -21.78 15.85
N ILE A 28 2.05 -22.82 15.21
CA ILE A 28 0.65 -23.24 15.37
C ILE A 28 0.42 -23.78 16.80
N ILE A 29 1.32 -24.62 17.29
CA ILE A 29 1.25 -25.13 18.67
C ILE A 29 1.36 -23.98 19.68
N ALA A 30 2.28 -23.02 19.47
CA ALA A 30 2.42 -21.86 20.34
C ALA A 30 1.13 -21.02 20.34
N LEU A 31 0.50 -20.82 19.19
CA LEU A 31 -0.78 -20.13 19.08
C LEU A 31 -1.91 -20.87 19.81
N LEU A 32 -2.00 -22.19 19.62
CA LEU A 32 -3.01 -23.01 20.31
C LEU A 32 -2.82 -23.00 21.82
N LEU A 33 -1.56 -23.09 22.29
CA LEU A 33 -1.24 -22.99 23.71
C LEU A 33 -1.55 -21.59 24.27
N ALA A 34 -1.30 -20.53 23.51
CA ALA A 34 -1.68 -19.17 23.88
C ALA A 34 -3.19 -19.03 24.01
N ILE A 35 -3.96 -19.53 23.05
CA ILE A 35 -5.43 -19.52 23.09
C ILE A 35 -5.94 -20.33 24.28
N ALA A 36 -5.40 -21.53 24.53
CA ALA A 36 -5.76 -22.36 25.67
C ALA A 36 -5.50 -21.64 27.00
N ALA A 37 -4.33 -21.00 27.14
CA ALA A 37 -3.99 -20.20 28.31
C ALA A 37 -4.97 -19.03 28.50
N ALA A 38 -5.34 -18.32 27.45
CA ALA A 38 -6.31 -17.24 27.50
C ALA A 38 -7.70 -17.72 27.95
N VAL A 39 -8.17 -18.85 27.40
CA VAL A 39 -9.46 -19.43 27.77
C VAL A 39 -9.48 -19.90 29.26
N ILE A 40 -8.41 -20.53 29.74
CA ILE A 40 -8.25 -20.96 31.11
C ILE A 40 -8.27 -19.73 32.03
N SER A 41 -7.51 -18.71 31.75
CA SER A 41 -7.46 -17.47 32.52
C SER A 41 -8.82 -16.77 32.57
N HIS A 42 -9.51 -16.66 31.43
CA HIS A 42 -10.84 -16.04 31.38
C HIS A 42 -11.87 -16.81 32.22
N ARG A 43 -11.85 -18.14 32.20
CA ARG A 43 -12.73 -18.97 33.02
C ARG A 43 -12.40 -18.87 34.50
N ALA A 44 -11.13 -18.80 34.86
CA ALA A 44 -10.68 -18.64 36.24
C ALA A 44 -11.11 -17.29 36.84
N SER A 45 -11.01 -16.19 36.07
CA SER A 45 -11.37 -14.84 36.52
C SER A 45 -12.88 -14.64 36.74
N HIS A 46 -13.74 -15.39 36.03
CA HIS A 46 -15.21 -15.24 36.12
C HIS A 46 -15.89 -16.23 37.09
N GLY A 47 -15.16 -16.84 37.98
CA GLY A 47 -15.70 -17.69 39.09
C GLY A 47 -16.48 -18.95 38.66
N ARG A 48 -16.43 -19.31 37.36
CA ARG A 48 -17.09 -20.51 36.79
C ARG A 48 -16.19 -21.76 36.76
N SER A 49 -15.04 -21.71 37.40
CA SER A 49 -14.17 -22.88 37.47
C SER A 49 -14.67 -23.87 38.53
N THR A 50 -15.44 -24.86 38.10
CA THR A 50 -15.79 -26.04 38.91
C THR A 50 -14.56 -26.89 39.25
N PHE A 51 -13.39 -26.55 38.70
CA PHE A 51 -12.16 -27.34 38.91
C PHE A 51 -11.23 -26.85 40.03
N PHE A 52 -11.38 -25.58 40.46
CA PHE A 52 -10.49 -25.03 41.50
C PHE A 52 -11.31 -24.44 42.65
N HIS A 53 -11.66 -25.27 43.61
CA HIS A 53 -12.13 -24.87 44.91
C HIS A 53 -10.92 -24.59 45.81
N SER A 54 -10.13 -23.57 45.47
CA SER A 54 -8.88 -23.28 46.16
C SER A 54 -8.85 -21.86 46.71
N SER A 55 -8.01 -21.64 47.71
CA SER A 55 -7.75 -20.35 48.34
C SER A 55 -7.46 -19.23 47.32
N ASP A 56 -7.78 -17.97 47.67
CA ASP A 56 -7.56 -16.79 46.85
C ASP A 56 -6.15 -16.69 46.24
N LEU A 57 -5.14 -17.14 46.97
CA LEU A 57 -3.75 -17.19 46.54
C LEU A 57 -3.54 -18.10 45.30
N THR A 58 -4.15 -19.30 45.33
CA THR A 58 -4.02 -20.24 44.21
C THR A 58 -4.65 -19.69 42.95
N ASN A 59 -5.78 -19.00 43.06
CA ASN A 59 -6.45 -18.34 41.91
C ASN A 59 -5.58 -17.22 41.30
N GLN A 60 -4.94 -16.42 42.16
CA GLN A 60 -4.02 -15.37 41.69
C GLN A 60 -2.81 -15.96 40.96
N PHE A 61 -2.20 -17.03 41.49
CA PHE A 61 -1.08 -17.69 40.79
C PHE A 61 -1.49 -18.28 39.44
N VAL A 62 -2.70 -18.82 39.30
CA VAL A 62 -3.21 -19.35 38.04
C VAL A 62 -3.42 -18.21 37.05
N ILE A 63 -4.01 -17.08 37.44
CA ILE A 63 -4.26 -15.90 36.56
C ILE A 63 -2.92 -15.34 36.08
N TYR A 64 -2.01 -15.01 36.97
CA TYR A 64 -0.72 -14.43 36.59
C TYR A 64 0.15 -15.41 35.81
N GLY A 65 0.16 -16.70 36.23
CA GLY A 65 0.89 -17.74 35.51
C GLY A 65 0.41 -17.93 34.06
N THR A 66 -0.91 -17.94 33.84
CA THR A 66 -1.49 -18.06 32.48
C THR A 66 -1.27 -16.81 31.66
N ALA A 67 -1.29 -15.62 32.25
CA ALA A 67 -0.97 -14.36 31.55
C ALA A 67 0.50 -14.33 31.06
N VAL A 68 1.43 -14.77 31.92
CA VAL A 68 2.85 -14.88 31.54
C VAL A 68 3.06 -15.95 30.46
N LEU A 69 2.40 -17.10 30.58
CA LEU A 69 2.45 -18.13 29.54
C LEU A 69 1.90 -17.62 28.22
N PHE A 70 0.78 -16.88 28.25
CA PHE A 70 0.21 -16.25 27.05
C PHE A 70 1.21 -15.28 26.42
N LEU A 71 1.86 -14.43 27.21
CA LEU A 71 2.87 -13.50 26.71
C LEU A 71 4.01 -14.22 26.01
N VAL A 72 4.54 -15.29 26.60
CA VAL A 72 5.64 -16.07 26.02
C VAL A 72 5.21 -16.80 24.73
N PHE A 73 4.07 -17.49 24.76
CA PHE A 73 3.60 -18.24 23.61
C PHE A 73 3.06 -17.32 22.49
N GLY A 74 2.38 -16.24 22.84
CA GLY A 74 1.91 -15.24 21.90
C GLY A 74 3.06 -14.53 21.19
N SER A 75 4.10 -14.15 21.93
CA SER A 75 5.32 -13.58 21.33
C SER A 75 6.00 -14.59 20.40
N THR A 76 6.16 -15.84 20.85
CA THR A 76 6.77 -16.91 20.04
C THR A 76 5.97 -17.18 18.76
N ALA A 77 4.64 -17.19 18.84
CA ALA A 77 3.77 -17.34 17.67
C ALA A 77 3.91 -16.17 16.69
N THR A 78 3.94 -14.94 17.20
CA THR A 78 4.14 -13.72 16.41
C THR A 78 5.47 -13.75 15.67
N TYR A 79 6.57 -14.04 16.34
CA TYR A 79 7.89 -14.18 15.72
C TYR A 79 7.93 -15.30 14.67
N GLY A 80 7.30 -16.43 14.97
CA GLY A 80 7.22 -17.55 14.04
C GLY A 80 6.41 -17.25 12.79
N LEU A 81 5.27 -16.54 12.93
CA LEU A 81 4.43 -16.12 11.81
C LEU A 81 5.16 -15.07 10.94
N ALA A 82 5.78 -14.07 11.58
CA ALA A 82 6.55 -13.04 10.90
C ALA A 82 7.77 -13.61 10.13
N GLY A 83 8.43 -14.63 10.68
CA GLY A 83 9.53 -15.31 10.00
C GLY A 83 9.06 -16.05 8.74
N LYS A 84 7.93 -16.76 8.83
CA LYS A 84 7.36 -17.49 7.69
C LYS A 84 6.82 -16.60 6.59
N SER A 85 6.11 -15.52 6.95
CA SER A 85 5.61 -14.57 5.97
C SER A 85 6.76 -13.98 5.16
N ARG A 86 7.91 -13.72 5.80
CA ARG A 86 9.12 -13.28 5.10
C ARG A 86 9.59 -14.33 4.09
N GLU A 87 9.78 -15.58 4.50
CA GLU A 87 10.26 -16.65 3.62
C GLU A 87 9.35 -16.86 2.40
N LEU A 88 8.02 -16.81 2.60
CA LEU A 88 7.04 -16.99 1.53
C LEU A 88 7.00 -15.79 0.56
N LEU A 89 7.13 -14.58 1.08
CA LEU A 89 7.05 -13.36 0.26
C LEU A 89 8.38 -13.04 -0.42
N GLU A 90 9.51 -13.37 0.19
CA GLU A 90 10.84 -13.10 -0.38
C GLU A 90 11.00 -13.78 -1.76
N ALA A 91 10.44 -14.97 -1.91
CA ALA A 91 10.45 -15.71 -3.18
C ALA A 91 9.53 -15.10 -4.26
N LYS A 92 8.48 -14.35 -3.88
CA LYS A 92 7.47 -13.82 -4.82
C LYS A 92 7.56 -12.32 -5.05
N ALA A 93 7.85 -11.55 -4.01
CA ALA A 93 7.77 -10.09 -4.02
C ALA A 93 9.12 -9.39 -3.75
N GLY A 94 10.17 -10.16 -3.55
CA GLY A 94 11.50 -9.64 -3.26
C GLY A 94 11.74 -9.28 -1.77
N PRO A 95 13.00 -9.06 -1.38
CA PRO A 95 13.40 -8.93 0.02
C PRO A 95 12.85 -7.68 0.71
N ALA A 96 12.68 -6.56 -0.02
CA ALA A 96 12.17 -5.32 0.54
C ALA A 96 10.71 -5.43 0.98
N HIS A 97 9.84 -5.97 0.11
CA HIS A 97 8.42 -6.16 0.41
C HIS A 97 8.22 -7.22 1.51
N ALA A 98 9.00 -8.29 1.49
CA ALA A 98 8.97 -9.31 2.53
C ALA A 98 9.36 -8.75 3.90
N ALA A 99 10.33 -7.82 3.97
CA ALA A 99 10.70 -7.15 5.21
C ALA A 99 9.58 -6.27 5.76
N ILE A 100 8.92 -5.47 4.92
CA ILE A 100 7.79 -4.62 5.32
C ILE A 100 6.66 -5.45 5.94
N VAL A 101 6.25 -6.53 5.26
CA VAL A 101 5.20 -7.42 5.76
C VAL A 101 5.60 -8.09 7.07
N ARG A 102 6.86 -8.52 7.20
CA ARG A 102 7.39 -9.07 8.46
C ARG A 102 7.26 -8.07 9.61
N TYR A 103 7.69 -6.82 9.42
CA TYR A 103 7.59 -5.80 10.47
C TYR A 103 6.14 -5.45 10.79
N ALA A 104 5.25 -5.39 9.80
CA ALA A 104 3.83 -5.18 10.03
C ALA A 104 3.23 -6.29 10.92
N ILE A 105 3.54 -7.56 10.64
CA ILE A 105 3.10 -8.70 11.46
C ILE A 105 3.68 -8.63 12.86
N LEU A 106 4.97 -8.24 13.02
CA LEU A 106 5.59 -8.09 14.33
C LEU A 106 4.91 -7.00 15.16
N ILE A 107 4.64 -5.83 14.57
CA ILE A 107 4.01 -4.71 15.26
C ILE A 107 2.57 -5.07 15.67
N VAL A 108 1.76 -5.55 14.73
CA VAL A 108 0.36 -5.93 15.00
C VAL A 108 0.29 -7.09 16.00
N GLY A 109 1.10 -8.12 15.82
CA GLY A 109 1.14 -9.29 16.70
C GLY A 109 1.64 -8.97 18.10
N ALA A 110 2.68 -8.13 18.23
CA ALA A 110 3.18 -7.70 19.54
C ALA A 110 2.14 -6.84 20.26
N PHE A 111 1.49 -5.90 19.55
CA PHE A 111 0.42 -5.08 20.11
C PHE A 111 -0.77 -5.94 20.60
N THR A 112 -1.23 -6.87 19.77
CA THR A 112 -2.32 -7.80 20.11
C THR A 112 -1.95 -8.67 21.32
N THR A 113 -0.73 -9.21 21.34
CA THR A 113 -0.23 -10.01 22.47
C THR A 113 -0.19 -9.18 23.74
N LEU A 114 0.29 -7.95 23.68
CA LEU A 114 0.36 -7.04 24.82
C LEU A 114 -1.04 -6.71 25.36
N VAL A 115 -1.98 -6.31 24.50
CA VAL A 115 -3.35 -5.96 24.90
C VAL A 115 -4.04 -7.14 25.58
N ILE A 116 -3.98 -8.33 24.98
CA ILE A 116 -4.60 -9.53 25.56
C ILE A 116 -3.93 -9.88 26.90
N THR A 117 -2.61 -9.76 26.99
CA THR A 117 -1.88 -10.01 28.24
C THR A 117 -2.34 -9.05 29.35
N LEU A 118 -2.53 -7.76 29.05
CA LEU A 118 -3.04 -6.77 30.02
C LEU A 118 -4.45 -7.13 30.51
N VAL A 119 -5.33 -7.55 29.60
CA VAL A 119 -6.68 -8.04 29.99
C VAL A 119 -6.60 -9.27 30.87
N LEU A 120 -5.68 -10.21 30.60
CA LEU A 120 -5.46 -11.38 31.42
C LEU A 120 -4.89 -11.03 32.81
N PHE A 121 -4.13 -9.95 32.95
CA PHE A 121 -3.69 -9.39 34.22
C PHE A 121 -4.81 -8.66 34.99
N GLY A 122 -6.03 -8.58 34.43
CA GLY A 122 -7.18 -7.97 35.07
C GLY A 122 -7.36 -6.48 34.77
N VAL A 123 -6.63 -5.94 33.80
CA VAL A 123 -6.90 -4.57 33.31
C VAL A 123 -8.24 -4.55 32.58
N ASP A 124 -9.13 -3.66 33.01
CA ASP A 124 -10.45 -3.55 32.39
C ASP A 124 -10.32 -3.13 30.91
N PRO A 125 -10.92 -3.90 29.97
CA PRO A 125 -10.90 -3.57 28.56
C PRO A 125 -11.39 -2.16 28.25
N SER A 126 -12.33 -1.61 29.05
CA SER A 126 -12.84 -0.24 28.87
C SER A 126 -11.75 0.83 29.08
N GLN A 127 -10.84 0.60 30.03
CA GLN A 127 -9.69 1.48 30.28
C GLN A 127 -8.69 1.44 29.12
N LEU A 128 -8.47 0.26 28.53
CA LEU A 128 -7.61 0.09 27.36
C LEU A 128 -8.22 0.78 26.13
N VAL A 129 -9.53 0.70 25.96
CA VAL A 129 -10.24 1.39 24.86
C VAL A 129 -10.16 2.91 25.05
N LEU A 130 -10.41 3.41 26.26
CA LEU A 130 -10.33 4.86 26.53
C LEU A 130 -8.92 5.40 26.33
N GLY A 131 -7.90 4.74 26.89
CA GLY A 131 -6.50 5.14 26.69
C GLY A 131 -6.03 5.00 25.26
N GLY A 132 -6.51 3.94 24.56
CA GLY A 132 -6.22 3.69 23.16
C GLY A 132 -6.91 4.65 22.20
N ALA A 133 -8.10 5.15 22.53
CA ALA A 133 -8.87 6.06 21.68
C ALA A 133 -8.09 7.34 21.36
N LEU A 134 -7.52 7.97 22.38
CA LEU A 134 -6.71 9.18 22.20
C LEU A 134 -5.46 8.90 21.34
N THR A 135 -4.76 7.82 21.63
CA THR A 135 -3.60 7.39 20.84
C THR A 135 -3.99 7.09 19.39
N THR A 136 -5.15 6.45 19.17
CA THR A 136 -5.68 6.17 17.82
C THR A 136 -5.94 7.46 17.03
N VAL A 137 -6.47 8.50 17.66
CA VAL A 137 -6.67 9.81 17.01
C VAL A 137 -5.34 10.38 16.52
N PHE A 138 -4.30 10.41 17.37
CA PHE A 138 -2.99 10.91 16.98
C PHE A 138 -2.37 10.08 15.83
N VAL A 139 -2.43 8.75 15.93
CA VAL A 139 -1.93 7.86 14.87
C VAL A 139 -2.71 8.06 13.57
N SER A 140 -4.04 8.25 13.65
CA SER A 140 -4.88 8.49 12.47
C SER A 140 -4.51 9.80 11.77
N ILE A 141 -4.28 10.88 12.53
CA ILE A 141 -3.83 12.17 11.98
C ILE A 141 -2.45 11.98 11.31
N ALA A 142 -1.52 11.29 11.97
CA ALA A 142 -0.19 11.04 11.41
C ALA A 142 -0.24 10.18 10.12
N ALA A 143 -1.18 9.24 10.04
CA ALA A 143 -1.35 8.34 8.89
C ALA A 143 -2.21 8.94 7.76
N GLN A 144 -2.90 10.06 8.00
CA GLN A 144 -3.91 10.61 7.08
C GLN A 144 -3.40 10.82 5.67
N GLN A 145 -2.20 11.38 5.51
CA GLN A 145 -1.62 11.61 4.18
C GLN A 145 -1.28 10.31 3.45
N ALA A 146 -0.75 9.32 4.16
CA ALA A 146 -0.44 8.01 3.57
C ALA A 146 -1.70 7.28 3.11
N LEU A 147 -2.74 7.25 3.96
CA LEU A 147 -4.03 6.67 3.64
C LEU A 147 -4.72 7.40 2.50
N GLY A 148 -4.65 8.74 2.45
CA GLY A 148 -5.17 9.55 1.35
C GLY A 148 -4.57 9.16 0.01
N ASN A 149 -3.27 8.89 -0.06
CA ASN A 149 -2.62 8.42 -1.28
C ASN A 149 -3.07 7.00 -1.70
N VAL A 150 -3.27 6.10 -0.73
CA VAL A 150 -3.77 4.75 -1.00
C VAL A 150 -5.21 4.79 -1.55
N PHE A 151 -6.11 5.55 -0.92
CA PHE A 151 -7.48 5.71 -1.40
C PHE A 151 -7.54 6.41 -2.75
N ALA A 152 -6.73 7.45 -2.97
CA ALA A 152 -6.61 8.11 -4.27
C ALA A 152 -6.13 7.12 -5.35
N GLY A 153 -5.14 6.28 -5.05
CA GLY A 153 -4.67 5.24 -5.97
C GLY A 153 -5.78 4.23 -6.31
N LEU A 154 -6.56 3.82 -5.31
CA LEU A 154 -7.71 2.95 -5.53
C LEU A 154 -8.73 3.59 -6.47
N VAL A 155 -9.06 4.87 -6.26
CA VAL A 155 -9.99 5.62 -7.13
C VAL A 155 -9.45 5.71 -8.54
N LEU A 156 -8.17 6.03 -8.74
CA LEU A 156 -7.53 6.10 -10.07
C LEU A 156 -7.60 4.77 -10.82
N VAL A 157 -7.38 3.63 -10.11
CA VAL A 157 -7.46 2.29 -10.71
C VAL A 157 -8.90 1.93 -11.09
N PHE A 158 -9.91 2.33 -10.30
CA PHE A 158 -11.31 2.05 -10.59
C PHE A 158 -11.90 3.00 -11.64
N ALA A 159 -11.72 4.31 -11.46
CA ALA A 159 -12.29 5.33 -12.35
C ALA A 159 -11.56 5.39 -13.70
N ARG A 160 -10.27 5.01 -13.75
CA ARG A 160 -9.42 4.95 -14.94
C ARG A 160 -9.51 6.21 -15.81
N PRO A 161 -9.29 7.41 -15.28
CA PRO A 161 -9.32 8.64 -16.05
C PRO A 161 -8.23 8.67 -17.15
N PHE A 162 -7.19 7.87 -17.00
CA PHE A 162 -6.11 7.63 -17.96
C PHE A 162 -5.56 6.20 -17.77
N LYS A 163 -4.76 5.74 -18.72
CA LYS A 163 -4.15 4.40 -18.72
C LYS A 163 -2.62 4.51 -18.74
N VAL A 164 -1.95 3.42 -18.39
CA VAL A 164 -0.51 3.27 -18.62
C VAL A 164 -0.25 3.34 -20.12
N GLY A 165 0.69 4.20 -20.52
CA GLY A 165 1.00 4.52 -21.90
C GLY A 165 0.37 5.83 -22.43
N ASP A 166 -0.63 6.38 -21.74
CA ASP A 166 -1.24 7.64 -22.14
C ASP A 166 -0.28 8.83 -21.88
N THR A 167 -0.27 9.78 -22.83
CA THR A 167 0.41 11.06 -22.66
C THR A 167 -0.57 12.05 -22.04
N ILE A 168 -0.30 12.47 -20.82
CA ILE A 168 -1.19 13.32 -20.04
C ILE A 168 -0.49 14.61 -19.61
N ARG A 169 -1.32 15.66 -19.43
CA ARG A 169 -0.94 16.92 -18.80
C ARG A 169 -1.61 17.01 -17.44
N LEU A 170 -0.81 17.11 -16.38
CA LEU A 170 -1.27 17.35 -15.02
C LEU A 170 -1.10 18.84 -14.70
N ARG A 171 -2.19 19.48 -14.25
CA ARG A 171 -2.15 20.86 -13.71
C ARG A 171 -2.60 20.84 -12.27
N ALA A 172 -1.70 21.13 -11.36
CA ALA A 172 -2.03 21.32 -9.95
C ALA A 172 -1.10 22.34 -9.34
N GLY A 173 -1.68 23.28 -8.57
CA GLY A 173 -0.91 24.30 -7.85
C GLY A 173 0.11 23.69 -6.89
N ALA A 174 -0.24 22.57 -6.26
CA ALA A 174 0.64 21.83 -5.35
C ALA A 174 1.84 21.16 -6.05
N LEU A 175 1.81 21.00 -7.38
CA LEU A 175 2.92 20.44 -8.18
C LEU A 175 3.85 21.52 -8.74
N GLY A 176 3.62 22.79 -8.39
CA GLY A 176 4.44 23.89 -8.89
C GLY A 176 4.20 24.25 -10.36
N GLY A 177 3.07 23.81 -10.94
CA GLY A 177 2.72 24.14 -12.33
C GLY A 177 2.11 23.00 -13.12
N THR A 178 2.56 22.87 -14.36
CA THR A 178 2.08 21.86 -15.32
C THR A 178 3.17 20.81 -15.53
N ILE A 179 2.79 19.54 -15.45
CA ILE A 179 3.67 18.40 -15.75
C ILE A 179 3.08 17.65 -16.96
N ASP A 180 3.84 17.55 -18.03
CA ASP A 180 3.50 16.75 -19.20
C ASP A 180 4.34 15.47 -19.18
N GLY A 181 3.71 14.32 -19.43
CA GLY A 181 4.45 13.06 -19.43
C GLY A 181 3.61 11.86 -19.84
N ILE A 182 4.31 10.76 -20.11
CA ILE A 182 3.72 9.46 -20.41
C ILE A 182 3.57 8.69 -19.10
N VAL A 183 2.38 8.18 -18.83
CA VAL A 183 2.11 7.33 -17.65
C VAL A 183 2.84 5.99 -17.81
N THR A 184 3.82 5.73 -16.96
CA THR A 184 4.60 4.47 -17.00
C THR A 184 4.06 3.42 -16.03
N ASP A 185 3.49 3.86 -14.90
CA ASP A 185 2.97 2.95 -13.87
C ASP A 185 1.96 3.68 -12.97
N ILE A 186 0.95 2.93 -12.49
CA ILE A 186 -0.03 3.40 -11.51
C ILE A 186 0.09 2.51 -10.27
N GLY A 187 0.87 2.98 -9.30
CA GLY A 187 1.09 2.29 -8.05
C GLY A 187 0.03 2.60 -6.99
N ILE A 188 0.13 1.95 -5.83
CA ILE A 188 -0.82 2.12 -4.71
C ILE A 188 -0.77 3.55 -4.14
N THR A 189 0.41 4.18 -4.11
CA THR A 189 0.62 5.50 -3.48
C THR A 189 1.12 6.56 -4.43
N TYR A 190 1.69 6.18 -5.58
CA TYR A 190 2.29 7.07 -6.58
C TYR A 190 1.93 6.65 -8.00
N VAL A 191 1.67 7.62 -8.87
CA VAL A 191 1.69 7.47 -10.32
C VAL A 191 3.09 7.84 -10.80
N ARG A 192 3.66 7.03 -11.68
CA ARG A 192 4.95 7.32 -12.34
C ARG A 192 4.71 7.85 -13.74
N LEU A 193 5.35 8.96 -14.02
CA LEU A 193 5.32 9.64 -15.31
C LEU A 193 6.73 9.71 -15.88
N ASN A 194 6.87 9.47 -17.16
CA ASN A 194 8.09 9.82 -17.89
C ASN A 194 7.91 11.20 -18.52
N ALA A 195 8.56 12.19 -17.96
CA ALA A 195 8.57 13.56 -18.43
C ALA A 195 9.96 13.87 -19.00
N ASP A 196 10.07 14.13 -20.30
CA ASP A 196 11.31 14.47 -21.01
C ASP A 196 12.49 13.51 -20.71
N GLY A 197 12.21 12.20 -20.67
CA GLY A 197 13.21 11.17 -20.39
C GLY A 197 13.52 10.96 -18.89
N SER A 198 12.93 11.75 -18.00
CA SER A 198 13.05 11.61 -16.55
C SER A 198 11.81 10.96 -15.95
N VAL A 199 12.02 9.96 -15.07
CA VAL A 199 10.91 9.31 -14.34
C VAL A 199 10.57 10.15 -13.12
N MET A 200 9.35 10.69 -13.10
CA MET A 200 8.79 11.42 -11.96
C MET A 200 7.75 10.57 -11.24
N SER A 201 7.75 10.62 -9.91
CA SER A 201 6.76 9.95 -9.07
C SER A 201 5.87 11.00 -8.43
N VAL A 202 4.59 11.02 -8.79
CA VAL A 202 3.60 11.98 -8.28
C VAL A 202 2.68 11.25 -7.29
N PRO A 203 2.48 11.74 -6.06
CA PRO A 203 1.55 11.16 -5.10
C PRO A 203 0.14 11.08 -5.67
N ASN A 204 -0.53 9.94 -5.47
CA ASN A 204 -1.86 9.68 -6.06
C ASN A 204 -2.90 10.72 -5.65
N SER A 205 -2.86 11.22 -4.40
CA SER A 205 -3.76 12.29 -3.94
C SER A 205 -3.59 13.58 -4.72
N GLN A 206 -2.36 13.89 -5.14
CA GLN A 206 -2.07 15.06 -5.96
C GLN A 206 -2.56 14.90 -7.40
N VAL A 207 -2.40 13.69 -7.96
CA VAL A 207 -2.94 13.36 -9.29
C VAL A 207 -4.46 13.44 -9.30
N LEU A 208 -5.13 12.91 -8.25
CA LEU A 208 -6.59 12.94 -8.15
C LEU A 208 -7.14 14.37 -8.00
N ASN A 209 -6.38 15.26 -7.35
CA ASN A 209 -6.74 16.68 -7.19
C ASN A 209 -6.28 17.56 -8.36
N ALA A 210 -5.52 17.01 -9.30
CA ALA A 210 -5.06 17.74 -10.47
C ALA A 210 -6.12 17.75 -11.58
N VAL A 211 -6.08 18.77 -12.42
CA VAL A 211 -6.78 18.74 -13.71
C VAL A 211 -5.95 17.91 -14.66
N VAL A 212 -6.54 16.81 -15.15
CA VAL A 212 -5.90 15.90 -16.10
C VAL A 212 -6.49 16.12 -17.47
N GLY A 213 -5.64 16.31 -18.48
CA GLY A 213 -6.06 16.47 -19.86
C GLY A 213 -5.02 15.96 -20.84
N PRO A 214 -5.34 15.90 -22.14
CA PRO A 214 -4.36 15.58 -23.17
C PRO A 214 -3.32 16.69 -23.28
N VAL A 215 -2.11 16.33 -23.68
CA VAL A 215 -1.08 17.32 -24.01
C VAL A 215 -1.46 17.96 -25.34
N PRO A 216 -1.60 19.29 -25.42
CA PRO A 216 -1.82 19.96 -26.73
C PRO A 216 -0.64 19.70 -27.64
N PRO A 217 -0.88 19.57 -28.96
CA PRO A 217 0.19 19.44 -29.96
C PRO A 217 1.15 20.63 -29.86
N LYS A 218 2.45 20.35 -30.00
CA LYS A 218 3.46 21.43 -30.05
C LYS A 218 3.15 22.34 -31.24
N PRO A 219 3.34 23.67 -31.09
CA PRO A 219 3.08 24.62 -32.19
C PRO A 219 3.80 24.30 -33.49
N ASP A 220 4.90 23.56 -33.43
CA ASP A 220 5.70 23.16 -34.60
C ASP A 220 5.16 21.91 -35.31
N GLU A 221 4.21 21.18 -34.72
CA GLU A 221 3.53 20.03 -35.34
C GLU A 221 2.19 20.37 -35.98
N GLU A 222 1.76 21.63 -35.89
CA GLU A 222 0.58 22.12 -36.62
C GLU A 222 0.95 22.23 -38.10
N LYS A 223 0.89 21.08 -38.79
CA LYS A 223 1.07 20.94 -40.20
C LYS A 223 0.11 21.92 -40.91
N PRO A 224 0.59 22.78 -41.80
CA PRO A 224 -0.25 23.80 -42.39
C PRO A 224 -1.24 23.17 -43.37
N LEU A 225 -2.32 22.61 -42.86
CA LEU A 225 -3.45 22.16 -43.67
C LEU A 225 -4.35 23.32 -44.14
N ALA A 226 -4.13 24.52 -43.58
CA ALA A 226 -4.88 25.72 -43.97
C ALA A 226 -4.31 26.47 -45.19
N ALA A 227 -3.14 26.08 -45.71
CA ALA A 227 -2.53 26.78 -46.84
C ALA A 227 -2.88 26.18 -48.23
N ALA A 228 -3.63 25.07 -48.27
CA ALA A 228 -3.98 24.42 -49.54
C ALA A 228 -5.32 24.91 -50.15
N ASP A 229 -6.18 25.57 -49.35
CA ASP A 229 -7.53 25.95 -49.81
C ASP A 229 -7.67 27.41 -50.29
N SER A 230 -6.58 28.19 -50.23
CA SER A 230 -6.58 29.59 -50.73
C SER A 230 -6.03 29.74 -52.13
N ARG A 231 -5.76 28.64 -52.86
CA ARG A 231 -5.24 28.70 -54.25
C ARG A 231 -6.23 28.29 -55.34
N SER A 232 -7.50 28.09 -55.04
CA SER A 232 -8.54 27.96 -56.07
C SER A 232 -9.38 29.23 -56.19
N GLY A 233 -8.71 30.36 -56.33
CA GLY A 233 -9.34 31.61 -56.76
C GLY A 233 -9.61 31.54 -58.23
N THR A 234 -10.85 31.44 -58.61
CA THR A 234 -11.41 31.54 -59.96
C THR A 234 -11.02 32.86 -60.66
N PRO A 235 -10.52 32.86 -61.88
CA PRO A 235 -10.33 34.09 -62.65
C PRO A 235 -11.62 34.44 -63.38
N GLY A 236 -12.03 35.69 -63.29
CA GLY A 236 -12.78 36.36 -64.31
C GLY A 236 -14.30 36.31 -64.29
N GLY A 237 -14.93 37.24 -63.61
CA GLY A 237 -16.30 37.71 -63.94
C GLY A 237 -16.23 39.18 -64.41
N PRO A 238 -17.07 39.62 -65.40
CA PRO A 238 -16.92 40.87 -66.09
C PRO A 238 -17.27 42.11 -65.30
N GLU A 239 -16.48 43.11 -65.49
CA GLU A 239 -16.54 44.48 -65.02
C GLU A 239 -17.94 45.12 -65.28
N GLN A 240 -18.65 45.51 -64.24
CA GLN A 240 -19.87 46.32 -64.33
C GLN A 240 -19.52 47.80 -64.18
N PRO A 241 -20.10 48.73 -65.04
CA PRO A 241 -19.80 50.15 -65.01
C PRO A 241 -20.37 50.82 -63.76
N GLN A 242 -19.59 51.69 -63.16
CA GLN A 242 -19.98 52.51 -62.02
C GLN A 242 -20.92 53.64 -62.48
N PRO A 243 -22.02 53.93 -61.75
CA PRO A 243 -22.82 55.13 -62.02
C PRO A 243 -22.15 56.39 -61.45
N HIS A 244 -22.15 57.43 -62.26
CA HIS A 244 -21.69 58.78 -61.97
C HIS A 244 -22.47 59.43 -60.82
N PRO A 245 -21.83 60.26 -59.98
CA PRO A 245 -22.52 61.06 -58.96
C PRO A 245 -23.20 62.28 -59.62
N PRO A 246 -24.38 62.71 -59.18
CA PRO A 246 -25.02 63.96 -59.67
C PRO A 246 -24.29 65.19 -59.13
N GLY A 247 -24.14 66.20 -60.01
CA GLY A 247 -23.53 67.47 -59.74
C GLY A 247 -24.43 68.41 -58.87
N PRO A 248 -23.83 69.51 -58.33
CA PRO A 248 -24.49 70.36 -57.41
C PRO A 248 -25.45 71.36 -58.07
N THR A 249 -26.60 71.55 -57.40
CA THR A 249 -27.41 72.76 -57.52
C THR A 249 -27.84 73.11 -56.06
#